data_1ebd189ab23804af3f93586da231443d
#
_entry.id   1ebd189ab23804af3f93586da231443d
#
_cell.length_a   1.000
_cell.length_b   1.000
_cell.length_c   1.000
_cell.angle_alpha   90.00
_cell.angle_beta   90.00
_cell.angle_gamma   90.00
#
_symmetry.space_group_name_H-M   'P 1'
#
loop_
_entity.id
_entity.type
_entity.pdbx_description
1 polymer ?
#
loop_
_entity_poly.entity_id
_entity_poly.type
_entity_poly.pdbx_seq_one_letter_code
_entity_poly.pdbx_strand_id
1 'polypeptide(L)'
;MTGPDRAPKTCVGCGRAIEWRNKWQRNWESVRYCSSACRRRGVRPVDAALESAITMLLDERAGSATICPSEAARLVARHQGVDVDGWRDLMEPARAAARRLVDAREVEIVQLGRVVDPSTAKGAIRIRHRGPG
;
A
#
# COMPACT_ATOMS: atom_id res chain seq x y z
N MET A 1 34.78 -4.52 -4.09
CA MET A 1 33.74 -4.11 -5.02
C MET A 1 32.45 -4.84 -4.70
N THR A 2 31.41 -4.11 -4.59
CA THR A 2 30.11 -4.70 -4.35
C THR A 2 29.53 -5.23 -5.65
N GLY A 3 28.86 -6.37 -5.60
CA GLY A 3 28.10 -6.87 -6.75
C GLY A 3 26.90 -5.99 -7.02
N PRO A 4 26.06 -6.36 -8.00
CA PRO A 4 24.83 -5.62 -8.28
C PRO A 4 23.96 -5.51 -7.03
N ASP A 5 23.32 -4.37 -6.85
CA ASP A 5 22.39 -4.19 -5.76
C ASP A 5 21.21 -5.15 -5.91
N ARG A 6 21.03 -6.04 -4.95
CA ARG A 6 19.96 -7.03 -4.92
C ARG A 6 19.00 -6.82 -3.76
N ALA A 7 19.06 -5.64 -3.14
CA ALA A 7 18.12 -5.32 -2.06
C ALA A 7 16.68 -5.41 -2.58
N PRO A 8 15.74 -5.88 -1.76
CA PRO A 8 14.34 -5.95 -2.18
C PRO A 8 13.82 -4.58 -2.61
N LYS A 9 12.95 -4.59 -3.60
CA LYS A 9 12.27 -3.39 -4.07
C LYS A 9 10.80 -3.44 -3.66
N THR A 10 10.13 -2.31 -3.77
CA THR A 10 8.69 -2.24 -3.50
C THR A 10 7.95 -2.14 -4.82
N CYS A 11 6.94 -3.00 -4.99
CA CYS A 11 6.10 -2.94 -6.18
C CYS A 11 5.38 -1.60 -6.24
N VAL A 12 5.52 -0.91 -7.36
CA VAL A 12 4.90 0.41 -7.57
C VAL A 12 3.38 0.31 -7.52
N GLY A 13 2.82 -0.82 -7.92
CA GLY A 13 1.37 -1.02 -7.95
C GLY A 13 0.79 -1.47 -6.62
N CYS A 14 1.27 -2.60 -6.09
CA CYS A 14 0.63 -3.21 -4.92
C CYS A 14 1.33 -2.93 -3.59
N GLY A 15 2.54 -2.38 -3.62
CA GLY A 15 3.28 -2.03 -2.41
C GLY A 15 3.97 -3.20 -1.72
N ARG A 16 3.90 -4.39 -2.27
CA ARG A 16 4.59 -5.55 -1.69
C ARG A 16 6.05 -5.59 -2.10
N ALA A 17 6.86 -6.28 -1.29
CA ALA A 17 8.27 -6.43 -1.58
C ALA A 17 8.50 -7.32 -2.80
N ILE A 18 9.47 -6.94 -3.62
CA ILE A 18 9.93 -7.72 -4.75
C ILE A 18 11.32 -8.23 -4.39
N GLU A 19 11.42 -9.55 -4.20
CA GLU A 19 12.70 -10.18 -3.90
C GLU A 19 13.45 -10.46 -5.22
N TRP A 20 14.77 -10.26 -5.20
CA TRP A 20 15.58 -10.53 -6.37
C TRP A 20 15.50 -12.02 -6.76
N ARG A 21 15.45 -12.28 -8.06
CA ARG A 21 15.47 -13.63 -8.63
C ARG A 21 16.42 -13.67 -9.80
N ASN A 22 16.97 -14.87 -10.09
CA ASN A 22 17.88 -15.07 -11.20
C ASN A 22 17.32 -14.57 -12.53
N LYS A 23 16.01 -14.71 -12.75
CA LYS A 23 15.40 -14.27 -14.01
C LYS A 23 15.55 -12.76 -14.22
N TRP A 24 15.87 -11.99 -13.18
CA TRP A 24 16.06 -10.55 -13.26
C TRP A 24 17.53 -10.12 -13.26
N GLN A 25 18.43 -11.06 -13.39
CA GLN A 25 19.87 -10.79 -13.33
C GLN A 25 20.31 -9.66 -14.27
N ARG A 26 19.70 -9.59 -15.46
CA ARG A 26 20.09 -8.61 -16.48
C ARG A 26 19.28 -7.32 -16.45
N ASN A 27 18.12 -7.34 -15.78
CA ASN A 27 17.19 -6.20 -15.85
C ASN A 27 16.63 -5.79 -14.49
N TRP A 28 17.29 -6.19 -13.40
CA TRP A 28 16.81 -5.87 -12.05
C TRP A 28 16.58 -4.38 -11.87
N GLU A 29 17.45 -3.53 -12.42
CA GLU A 29 17.32 -2.08 -12.28
C GLU A 29 16.02 -1.55 -12.86
N SER A 30 15.45 -2.21 -13.86
CA SER A 30 14.20 -1.78 -14.49
C SER A 30 12.96 -2.43 -13.90
N VAL A 31 13.13 -3.37 -12.96
CA VAL A 31 11.99 -4.06 -12.33
C VAL A 31 11.27 -3.09 -11.40
N ARG A 32 9.97 -2.88 -11.63
CA ARG A 32 9.13 -1.97 -10.84
C ARG A 32 7.87 -2.65 -10.30
N TYR A 33 7.50 -3.77 -10.85
CA TYR A 33 6.27 -4.49 -10.51
C TYR A 33 6.58 -5.91 -10.10
N CYS A 34 5.83 -6.42 -9.11
CA CYS A 34 6.05 -7.77 -8.60
C CYS A 34 5.57 -8.86 -9.56
N SER A 35 4.71 -8.50 -10.52
CA SER A 35 4.12 -9.48 -11.41
C SER A 35 3.66 -8.82 -12.70
N SER A 36 3.38 -9.67 -13.71
CA SER A 36 2.77 -9.19 -14.97
C SER A 36 1.39 -8.57 -14.73
N ALA A 37 0.64 -9.12 -13.79
CA ALA A 37 -0.70 -8.59 -13.48
C ALA A 37 -0.59 -7.16 -12.93
N CYS A 38 0.32 -6.92 -12.00
CA CYS A 38 0.54 -5.56 -11.47
C CYS A 38 1.01 -4.61 -12.57
N ARG A 39 1.88 -5.08 -13.45
CA ARG A 39 2.37 -4.25 -14.54
C ARG A 39 1.25 -3.89 -15.51
N ARG A 40 0.38 -4.83 -15.85
CA ARG A 40 -0.74 -4.56 -16.74
C ARG A 40 -1.74 -3.59 -16.14
N ARG A 41 -2.01 -3.74 -14.84
CA ARG A 41 -2.90 -2.83 -14.13
C ARG A 41 -2.32 -1.43 -14.09
N GLY A 42 -1.03 -1.32 -13.84
CA GLY A 42 -0.35 -0.04 -13.70
C GLY A 42 -0.82 0.75 -12.49
N VAL A 43 -0.51 2.03 -12.48
CA VAL A 43 -0.94 2.97 -11.45
C VAL A 43 -2.10 3.79 -12.01
N ARG A 44 -3.19 3.88 -11.27
CA ARG A 44 -4.41 4.57 -11.69
C ARG A 44 -4.71 5.75 -10.78
N PRO A 45 -5.49 6.74 -11.25
CA PRO A 45 -5.86 7.88 -10.40
C PRO A 45 -6.50 7.48 -9.08
N VAL A 46 -7.28 6.40 -9.05
CA VAL A 46 -7.89 5.91 -7.80
C VAL A 46 -6.84 5.54 -6.77
N ASP A 47 -5.66 5.12 -7.19
CA ASP A 47 -4.59 4.75 -6.27
C ASP A 47 -4.12 5.96 -5.46
N ALA A 48 -3.91 7.08 -6.12
CA ALA A 48 -3.55 8.34 -5.44
C ALA A 48 -4.68 8.84 -4.56
N ALA A 49 -5.92 8.70 -5.03
CA ALA A 49 -7.09 9.10 -4.23
C ALA A 49 -7.18 8.32 -2.93
N LEU A 50 -6.88 7.03 -2.97
CA LEU A 50 -6.89 6.19 -1.77
C LEU A 50 -5.77 6.57 -0.81
N GLU A 51 -4.58 6.87 -1.31
CA GLU A 51 -3.49 7.36 -0.45
C GLU A 51 -3.89 8.66 0.24
N SER A 52 -4.46 9.60 -0.51
CA SER A 52 -4.93 10.87 0.05
C SER A 52 -6.02 10.66 1.09
N ALA A 53 -6.94 9.73 0.85
CA ALA A 53 -8.02 9.42 1.78
C ALA A 53 -7.47 8.87 3.10
N ILE A 54 -6.50 7.97 3.03
CA ILE A 54 -5.85 7.41 4.23
C ILE A 54 -5.21 8.53 5.03
N THR A 55 -4.43 9.39 4.39
CA THR A 55 -3.73 10.49 5.04
C THR A 55 -4.73 11.46 5.69
N MET A 56 -5.78 11.82 4.95
CA MET A 56 -6.80 12.73 5.46
C MET A 56 -7.51 12.18 6.69
N LEU A 57 -7.91 10.90 6.64
CA LEU A 57 -8.61 10.27 7.77
C LEU A 57 -7.72 10.19 9.01
N LEU A 58 -6.44 9.87 8.82
CA LEU A 58 -5.51 9.83 9.95
C LEU A 58 -5.24 11.21 10.51
N ASP A 59 -5.14 12.23 9.66
CA ASP A 59 -4.91 13.61 10.12
C ASP A 59 -6.07 14.16 10.95
N GLU A 60 -7.27 13.65 10.72
CA GLU A 60 -8.45 14.06 11.47
C GLU A 60 -8.55 13.39 12.84
N ARG A 61 -7.67 12.47 13.17
CA ARG A 61 -7.74 11.66 14.39
C ARG A 61 -6.53 11.90 15.28
N ALA A 62 -6.64 11.48 16.56
CA ALA A 62 -5.52 11.53 17.48
C ALA A 62 -4.33 10.74 16.95
N GLY A 63 -3.11 11.14 17.29
CA GLY A 63 -1.89 10.62 16.69
C GLY A 63 -1.69 9.11 16.75
N SER A 64 -2.26 8.45 17.77
CA SER A 64 -2.14 6.99 17.90
C SER A 64 -3.35 6.24 17.33
N ALA A 65 -4.36 6.95 16.83
CA ALA A 65 -5.56 6.33 16.30
C ALA A 65 -5.28 5.56 15.02
N THR A 66 -6.07 4.54 14.77
CA THR A 66 -5.97 3.73 13.57
C THR A 66 -7.22 3.83 12.74
N ILE A 67 -7.10 3.52 11.45
CA ILE A 67 -8.24 3.37 10.56
C ILE A 67 -8.22 1.99 9.92
N CYS A 68 -9.40 1.54 9.49
CA CYS A 68 -9.51 0.36 8.64
C CYS A 68 -9.37 0.80 7.17
N PRO A 69 -8.73 0.00 6.32
CA PRO A 69 -8.69 0.33 4.89
C PRO A 69 -10.08 0.59 4.28
N SER A 70 -11.12 -0.06 4.82
CA SER A 70 -12.49 0.14 4.35
C SER A 70 -12.96 1.58 4.50
N GLU A 71 -12.44 2.31 5.48
CA GLU A 71 -12.81 3.72 5.67
C GLU A 71 -12.34 4.56 4.48
N ALA A 72 -11.11 4.32 4.02
CA ALA A 72 -10.58 5.00 2.85
C ALA A 72 -11.33 4.58 1.58
N ALA A 73 -11.61 3.27 1.44
CA ALA A 73 -12.34 2.75 0.30
C ALA A 73 -13.73 3.38 0.20
N ARG A 74 -14.43 3.48 1.32
CA ARG A 74 -15.76 4.10 1.36
C ARG A 74 -15.72 5.59 1.05
N LEU A 75 -14.71 6.30 1.57
CA LEU A 75 -14.58 7.72 1.31
C LEU A 75 -14.36 7.99 -0.18
N VAL A 76 -13.46 7.25 -0.81
CA VAL A 76 -13.19 7.41 -2.24
C VAL A 76 -14.41 7.02 -3.07
N ALA A 77 -15.09 5.92 -2.70
CA ALA A 77 -16.29 5.48 -3.42
C ALA A 77 -17.38 6.55 -3.39
N ARG A 78 -17.59 7.19 -2.24
CA ARG A 78 -18.57 8.28 -2.13
C ARG A 78 -18.21 9.44 -3.05
N HIS A 79 -16.94 9.84 -3.08
CA HIS A 79 -16.51 10.96 -3.92
C HIS A 79 -16.62 10.65 -5.41
N GLN A 80 -16.53 9.39 -5.78
CA GLN A 80 -16.64 8.96 -7.17
C GLN A 80 -18.06 8.62 -7.58
N GLY A 81 -19.03 8.77 -6.67
CA GLY A 81 -20.42 8.45 -6.98
C GLY A 81 -20.67 6.96 -7.22
N VAL A 82 -19.88 6.11 -6.60
CA VAL A 82 -20.02 4.67 -6.72
C VAL A 82 -21.17 4.19 -5.85
N ASP A 83 -21.85 3.12 -6.28
CA ASP A 83 -22.95 2.50 -5.53
C ASP A 83 -22.56 2.16 -4.11
N VAL A 84 -23.57 2.05 -3.25
CA VAL A 84 -23.39 1.77 -1.81
C VAL A 84 -22.42 0.63 -1.53
N ASP A 85 -22.45 -0.42 -2.35
CA ASP A 85 -21.59 -1.57 -2.17
C ASP A 85 -20.29 -1.53 -2.99
N GLY A 86 -20.14 -0.53 -3.85
CA GLY A 86 -18.99 -0.45 -4.77
C GLY A 86 -17.65 -0.25 -4.07
N TRP A 87 -17.66 0.22 -2.81
CA TRP A 87 -16.43 0.38 -2.05
C TRP A 87 -15.69 -0.94 -1.84
N ARG A 88 -16.40 -2.06 -1.89
CA ARG A 88 -15.76 -3.38 -1.72
C ARG A 88 -14.72 -3.68 -2.80
N ASP A 89 -14.95 -3.18 -4.00
CA ASP A 89 -14.00 -3.33 -5.10
C ASP A 89 -12.75 -2.50 -4.88
N LEU A 90 -12.81 -1.53 -3.98
CA LEU A 90 -11.67 -0.67 -3.64
C LEU A 90 -10.88 -1.18 -2.42
N MET A 91 -11.28 -2.31 -1.81
CA MET A 91 -10.58 -2.82 -0.63
C MET A 91 -9.14 -3.22 -0.93
N GLU A 92 -8.91 -4.01 -1.97
CA GLU A 92 -7.53 -4.37 -2.30
C GLU A 92 -6.72 -3.16 -2.77
N PRO A 93 -7.24 -2.27 -3.64
CA PRO A 93 -6.55 -1.02 -3.92
C PRO A 93 -6.25 -0.17 -2.67
N ALA A 94 -7.16 -0.15 -1.68
CA ALA A 94 -6.92 0.58 -0.42
C ALA A 94 -5.78 -0.06 0.38
N ARG A 95 -5.73 -1.39 0.44
CA ARG A 95 -4.63 -2.10 1.09
C ARG A 95 -3.30 -1.83 0.38
N ALA A 96 -3.32 -1.81 -0.95
CA ALA A 96 -2.14 -1.48 -1.74
C ALA A 96 -1.67 -0.06 -1.45
N ALA A 97 -2.61 0.90 -1.35
CA ALA A 97 -2.27 2.28 -1.00
C ALA A 97 -1.60 2.35 0.37
N ALA A 98 -2.12 1.60 1.35
CA ALA A 98 -1.50 1.56 2.68
C ALA A 98 -0.06 1.02 2.60
N ARG A 99 0.15 -0.04 1.81
CA ARG A 99 1.51 -0.61 1.65
C ARG A 99 2.47 0.40 1.02
N ARG A 100 2.01 1.16 0.02
CA ARG A 100 2.83 2.20 -0.59
C ARG A 100 3.17 3.32 0.40
N LEU A 101 2.21 3.70 1.24
CA LEU A 101 2.46 4.71 2.27
C LEU A 101 3.41 4.21 3.36
N VAL A 102 3.42 2.90 3.66
CA VAL A 102 4.45 2.32 4.55
C VAL A 102 5.83 2.45 3.90
N ASP A 103 5.92 2.16 2.61
CA ASP A 103 7.17 2.29 1.87
C ASP A 103 7.67 3.74 1.88
N ALA A 104 6.75 4.71 1.80
CA ALA A 104 7.06 6.13 1.88
C ALA A 104 7.32 6.60 3.32
N ARG A 105 7.24 5.70 4.30
CA ARG A 105 7.48 5.98 5.72
C ARG A 105 6.49 6.95 6.34
N GLU A 106 5.28 6.97 5.82
CA GLU A 106 4.23 7.86 6.33
C GLU A 106 3.30 7.17 7.31
N VAL A 107 3.10 5.86 7.16
CA VAL A 107 2.19 5.10 8.01
C VAL A 107 2.82 3.77 8.42
N GLU A 108 2.17 3.11 9.37
CA GLU A 108 2.46 1.74 9.79
C GLU A 108 1.20 0.91 9.64
N ILE A 109 1.36 -0.37 9.34
CA ILE A 109 0.26 -1.32 9.34
C ILE A 109 0.38 -2.15 10.61
N VAL A 110 -0.73 -2.29 11.33
CA VAL A 110 -0.74 -3.03 12.59
C VAL A 110 -1.82 -4.10 12.58
N GLN A 111 -1.56 -5.17 13.32
CA GLN A 111 -2.52 -6.23 13.62
C GLN A 111 -2.41 -6.53 15.10
N LEU A 112 -3.55 -6.58 15.78
CA LEU A 112 -3.59 -6.84 17.22
C LEU A 112 -2.63 -5.93 17.99
N GLY A 113 -2.57 -4.67 17.59
CA GLY A 113 -1.75 -3.66 18.25
C GLY A 113 -0.26 -3.71 17.94
N ARG A 114 0.18 -4.60 17.07
CA ARG A 114 1.60 -4.74 16.72
C ARG A 114 1.85 -4.38 15.27
N VAL A 115 2.96 -3.68 15.02
CA VAL A 115 3.41 -3.39 13.66
C VAL A 115 3.76 -4.71 12.97
N VAL A 116 3.26 -4.89 11.76
CA VAL A 116 3.49 -6.10 10.97
C VAL A 116 4.12 -5.74 9.62
N ASP A 117 4.74 -6.74 9.00
CA ASP A 117 5.28 -6.59 7.65
C ASP A 117 4.13 -6.40 6.67
N PRO A 118 4.04 -5.25 6.00
CA PRO A 118 2.93 -4.99 5.09
C PRO A 118 2.90 -5.93 3.89
N SER A 119 4.05 -6.44 3.49
CA SER A 119 4.16 -7.31 2.32
C SER A 119 3.53 -8.67 2.55
N THR A 120 3.61 -9.20 3.76
CA THR A 120 3.20 -10.56 4.08
C THR A 120 1.96 -10.64 4.98
N ALA A 121 1.53 -9.53 5.57
CA ALA A 121 0.39 -9.53 6.48
C ALA A 121 -0.88 -10.01 5.77
N LYS A 122 -1.60 -10.91 6.44
CA LYS A 122 -2.86 -11.46 5.94
C LYS A 122 -3.99 -11.14 6.90
N GLY A 123 -5.20 -11.06 6.38
CA GLY A 123 -6.37 -10.78 7.18
C GLY A 123 -6.56 -9.29 7.45
N ALA A 124 -7.38 -9.00 8.45
CA ALA A 124 -7.73 -7.61 8.77
C ALA A 124 -6.51 -6.85 9.27
N ILE A 125 -6.35 -5.64 8.78
CA ILE A 125 -5.26 -4.74 9.18
C ILE A 125 -5.83 -3.41 9.63
N ARG A 126 -5.03 -2.68 10.42
CA ARG A 126 -5.30 -1.29 10.78
C ARG A 126 -4.12 -0.44 10.32
N ILE A 127 -4.39 0.81 10.02
CA ILE A 127 -3.39 1.76 9.53
C ILE A 127 -3.30 2.89 10.54
N ARG A 128 -2.09 3.32 10.87
CA ARG A 128 -1.88 4.47 11.75
C ARG A 128 -0.71 5.31 11.25
N HIS A 129 -0.65 6.57 11.68
CA HIS A 129 0.53 7.39 11.40
C HIS A 129 1.78 6.71 11.96
N ARG A 130 2.87 6.81 11.21
CA ARG A 130 4.16 6.41 11.73
C ARG A 130 4.56 7.40 12.83
N GLY A 131 4.92 6.87 14.00
CA GLY A 131 5.35 7.70 15.10
C GLY A 131 6.67 8.42 14.81
N PRO A 132 6.96 9.50 15.53
CA PRO A 132 8.23 10.21 15.39
C PRO A 132 9.39 9.31 15.75
N GLY A 133 10.45 9.40 15.02
CA GLY A 133 11.66 8.63 15.30
C GLY A 133 12.02 7.59 14.30
#